data_3981d96d6b5eadb2035850fcd3a62eb4
#
_entry.id   3981d96d6b5eadb2035850fcd3a62eb4
#
_cell.length_a   1.000
_cell.length_b   1.000
_cell.length_c   1.000
_cell.angle_alpha   90.00
_cell.angle_beta   90.00
_cell.angle_gamma   90.00
#
_symmetry.space_group_name_H-M   'P 1'
#
loop_
_entity.id
_entity.type
_entity.pdbx_description
1 polymer ?
#
loop_
_entity_poly.entity_id
_entity_poly.type
_entity_poly.pdbx_seq_one_letter_code
_entity_poly.pdbx_strand_id
1 'polypeptide(L)'
;ETFVNLSKAEDAKQFNTPVYYKDFLANNSEYVFAGAKPNGTPLTGANSAANIAAGSWGQVTQGVSFVGVGQSTFSLEGGKDYGGTFTAPTYPTTLGDIISGYNEFTNIREYPVNYLIMGPGMGSREETVGKANKLISIASNRKDCIAVVGPSKSDVLSGSGVAPVPLVNSDTQTSNILATCNQYTSSSYAVIDSGYKYIFDRFNNKFRYIPTNSDVAGMMARTSQNSFPWFSPAGADRGVVNNAVKLAYLSLIHI
;
A
#
# COMPACT_ATOMS: atom_id res chain seq x y z
N GLU A 1 -13.27 23.97 5.72
CA GLU A 1 -12.38 24.89 6.45
C GLU A 1 -12.28 26.22 5.73
N THR A 2 -12.21 27.33 6.48
CA THR A 2 -12.04 28.67 5.92
C THR A 2 -10.87 29.34 6.63
N PHE A 3 -9.88 29.73 5.87
CA PHE A 3 -8.70 30.42 6.38
C PHE A 3 -8.66 31.85 5.79
N VAL A 4 -8.42 32.81 6.65
CA VAL A 4 -8.40 34.26 6.27
C VAL A 4 -7.04 34.84 6.60
N ASN A 5 -6.74 36.00 5.96
CA ASN A 5 -5.51 36.76 6.19
C ASN A 5 -4.21 36.03 5.91
N LEU A 6 -4.22 35.09 4.96
CA LEU A 6 -3.01 34.38 4.53
C LEU A 6 -2.17 35.27 3.60
N SER A 7 -0.86 35.16 3.70
CA SER A 7 0.10 35.87 2.87
C SER A 7 0.95 34.95 2.02
N LYS A 8 1.39 35.44 0.87
CA LYS A 8 2.43 34.80 0.05
C LYS A 8 3.85 35.09 0.54
N ALA A 9 4.03 36.09 1.35
CA ALA A 9 5.35 36.46 1.88
C ALA A 9 5.72 35.46 3.00
N GLU A 10 6.89 34.86 2.89
CA GLU A 10 7.37 33.85 3.85
C GLU A 10 7.62 34.41 5.24
N ASP A 11 7.94 35.72 5.31
CA ASP A 11 8.21 36.44 6.53
C ASP A 11 6.99 37.18 7.12
N ALA A 12 5.81 37.02 6.46
CA ALA A 12 4.60 37.74 6.90
C ALA A 12 4.12 37.24 8.27
N LYS A 13 3.86 38.19 9.15
CA LYS A 13 3.30 37.93 10.48
C LYS A 13 2.11 38.84 10.74
N GLN A 14 1.08 38.31 11.38
CA GLN A 14 -0.03 39.06 11.94
C GLN A 14 -0.04 38.83 13.45
N PHE A 15 0.03 39.90 14.21
CA PHE A 15 0.13 39.84 15.68
C PHE A 15 1.21 38.85 16.17
N ASN A 16 2.38 38.92 15.54
CA ASN A 16 3.52 38.02 15.78
C ASN A 16 3.35 36.55 15.40
N THR A 17 2.20 36.16 14.80
CA THR A 17 1.93 34.83 14.31
C THR A 17 2.28 34.75 12.83
N PRO A 18 3.05 33.76 12.37
CA PRO A 18 3.32 33.53 10.95
C PRO A 18 2.02 33.30 10.17
N VAL A 19 1.84 34.05 9.08
CA VAL A 19 0.66 33.93 8.20
C VAL A 19 1.02 33.56 6.77
N TYR A 20 2.22 33.07 6.57
CA TYR A 20 2.61 32.50 5.29
C TYR A 20 1.71 31.31 4.97
N TYR A 21 1.00 31.36 3.84
CA TYR A 21 -0.07 30.41 3.51
C TYR A 21 0.34 28.95 3.59
N LYS A 22 1.55 28.64 3.14
CA LYS A 22 2.06 27.27 3.08
C LYS A 22 2.24 26.66 4.46
N ASP A 23 2.94 27.37 5.33
CA ASP A 23 3.22 26.90 6.69
C ASP A 23 1.97 26.98 7.56
N PHE A 24 1.15 28.03 7.35
CA PHE A 24 -0.10 28.18 8.09
C PHE A 24 -1.06 27.03 7.79
N LEU A 25 -1.26 26.67 6.52
CA LEU A 25 -2.13 25.54 6.13
C LEU A 25 -1.57 24.19 6.59
N ALA A 26 -0.26 23.99 6.51
CA ALA A 26 0.36 22.76 6.98
C ALA A 26 0.16 22.52 8.47
N ASN A 27 0.08 23.60 9.27
CA ASN A 27 -0.08 23.50 10.72
C ASN A 27 -1.54 23.57 11.21
N ASN A 28 -2.48 24.07 10.40
CA ASN A 28 -3.84 24.38 10.84
C ASN A 28 -4.94 23.69 10.01
N SER A 29 -4.61 23.01 8.93
CA SER A 29 -5.58 22.26 8.11
C SER A 29 -5.35 20.77 8.21
N GLU A 30 -6.45 20.02 8.36
CA GLU A 30 -6.45 18.55 8.30
C GLU A 30 -6.66 18.05 6.87
N TYR A 31 -7.17 18.89 5.95
CA TYR A 31 -7.62 18.47 4.63
C TYR A 31 -6.87 19.11 3.48
N VAL A 32 -6.18 20.23 3.72
CA VAL A 32 -5.59 21.04 2.66
C VAL A 32 -4.09 21.23 2.88
N PHE A 33 -3.31 20.87 1.87
CA PHE A 33 -1.88 21.15 1.82
C PHE A 33 -1.59 22.14 0.70
N ALA A 34 -0.80 23.15 1.00
CA ALA A 34 -0.39 24.14 0.02
C ALA A 34 1.01 23.79 -0.52
N GLY A 35 1.14 23.76 -1.84
CA GLY A 35 2.40 23.60 -2.55
C GLY A 35 2.78 24.87 -3.31
N ALA A 36 4.06 24.97 -3.66
CA ALA A 36 4.54 25.98 -4.60
C ALA A 36 4.50 25.44 -6.02
N LYS A 37 4.05 26.26 -6.98
CA LYS A 37 4.16 25.89 -8.40
C LYS A 37 5.64 25.96 -8.81
N PRO A 38 6.19 24.94 -9.45
CA PRO A 38 7.52 25.00 -10.02
C PRO A 38 7.60 26.10 -11.10
N ASN A 39 8.70 26.82 -11.13
CA ASN A 39 8.94 27.84 -12.16
C ASN A 39 8.84 27.24 -13.55
N GLY A 40 8.18 27.93 -14.48
CA GLY A 40 8.06 27.54 -15.88
C GLY A 40 7.04 26.45 -16.19
N THR A 41 6.29 25.94 -15.22
CA THR A 41 5.25 24.95 -15.47
C THR A 41 3.91 25.64 -15.75
N PRO A 42 3.33 25.54 -16.95
CA PRO A 42 1.99 26.07 -17.20
C PRO A 42 0.94 25.28 -16.38
N LEU A 43 -0.03 25.94 -15.84
CA LEU A 43 -1.24 25.29 -15.37
C LEU A 43 -2.08 24.95 -16.62
N THR A 44 -2.39 23.67 -16.83
CA THR A 44 -3.23 23.21 -17.93
C THR A 44 -4.65 22.99 -17.45
N GLY A 45 -5.63 23.30 -18.30
CA GLY A 45 -7.06 23.12 -18.01
C GLY A 45 -7.83 24.43 -17.91
N ALA A 46 -9.12 24.36 -17.57
CA ALA A 46 -10.04 25.49 -17.50
C ALA A 46 -9.61 26.60 -16.51
N ASN A 47 -8.71 26.27 -15.63
CA ASN A 47 -8.11 27.19 -14.66
C ASN A 47 -6.67 27.57 -15.03
N SER A 48 -6.33 27.44 -16.32
CA SER A 48 -5.03 27.86 -16.81
C SER A 48 -4.81 29.33 -16.60
N ALA A 49 -3.60 29.65 -16.38
CA ALA A 49 -2.86 30.90 -16.28
C ALA A 49 -3.55 32.28 -16.45
N ALA A 50 -4.73 32.36 -17.03
CA ALA A 50 -5.45 33.63 -17.18
C ALA A 50 -5.81 34.29 -15.82
N ASN A 51 -5.98 33.44 -14.79
CA ASN A 51 -6.36 33.90 -13.45
C ASN A 51 -5.21 33.77 -12.43
N ILE A 52 -4.07 33.27 -12.85
CA ILE A 52 -2.89 33.15 -11.99
C ILE A 52 -1.80 33.96 -12.66
N ALA A 53 -1.55 35.17 -12.11
CA ALA A 53 -0.52 36.07 -12.61
C ALA A 53 0.75 35.28 -12.97
N ALA A 54 1.30 35.56 -14.14
CA ALA A 54 2.55 34.98 -14.64
C ALA A 54 3.67 35.29 -13.63
N GLY A 55 3.83 34.42 -12.70
CA GLY A 55 4.80 34.47 -11.63
C GLY A 55 4.83 33.13 -10.94
N SER A 56 5.96 32.80 -10.43
CA SER A 56 6.11 31.55 -9.68
C SER A 56 5.26 31.60 -8.42
N TRP A 57 4.35 30.67 -8.30
CA TRP A 57 3.72 30.37 -7.03
C TRP A 57 4.82 29.98 -6.03
N GLY A 58 4.82 30.64 -4.90
CA GLY A 58 5.84 30.41 -3.87
C GLY A 58 7.06 31.31 -3.94
N GLN A 59 7.21 32.17 -4.97
CA GLN A 59 8.12 33.29 -4.84
C GLN A 59 7.46 34.40 -4.02
N VAL A 60 8.19 34.87 -3.03
CA VAL A 60 7.82 36.00 -2.20
C VAL A 60 7.72 37.23 -3.08
N THR A 61 6.51 37.66 -3.34
CA THR A 61 6.28 39.00 -3.90
C THR A 61 5.43 39.71 -2.89
N GLN A 62 6.05 40.62 -2.18
CA GLN A 62 5.37 41.49 -1.23
C GLN A 62 4.16 42.15 -1.91
N GLY A 63 2.99 42.06 -1.30
CA GLY A 63 1.78 42.75 -1.78
C GLY A 63 0.96 42.01 -2.85
N VAL A 64 1.31 40.81 -3.27
CA VAL A 64 0.47 40.04 -4.18
C VAL A 64 -0.53 39.24 -3.36
N SER A 65 -1.78 39.66 -3.39
CA SER A 65 -2.89 38.93 -2.79
C SER A 65 -3.39 37.82 -3.73
N PHE A 66 -4.04 36.79 -3.19
CA PHE A 66 -4.75 35.77 -3.95
C PHE A 66 -6.10 36.27 -4.53
N VAL A 67 -6.36 37.57 -4.46
CA VAL A 67 -7.56 38.18 -5.00
C VAL A 67 -7.58 37.96 -6.51
N GLY A 68 -8.61 37.27 -6.99
CA GLY A 68 -8.82 36.92 -8.40
C GLY A 68 -8.56 35.48 -8.79
N VAL A 69 -8.05 34.65 -7.90
CA VAL A 69 -7.88 33.21 -8.22
C VAL A 69 -9.20 32.44 -8.27
N GLY A 70 -10.26 32.95 -7.66
CA GLY A 70 -11.58 32.32 -7.65
C GLY A 70 -11.56 30.88 -7.07
N GLN A 71 -12.70 30.22 -7.14
CA GLN A 71 -12.80 28.81 -6.80
C GLN A 71 -12.25 27.98 -7.97
N SER A 72 -11.21 27.22 -7.72
CA SER A 72 -10.59 26.32 -8.70
C SER A 72 -10.80 24.87 -8.29
N THR A 73 -11.30 24.07 -9.22
CA THR A 73 -11.45 22.62 -9.04
C THR A 73 -10.36 21.94 -9.84
N PHE A 74 -9.56 21.14 -9.17
CA PHE A 74 -8.52 20.34 -9.80
C PHE A 74 -8.85 18.86 -9.64
N SER A 75 -8.75 18.12 -10.76
CA SER A 75 -8.75 16.67 -10.71
C SER A 75 -7.32 16.17 -10.58
N LEU A 76 -7.13 15.20 -9.71
CA LEU A 76 -5.85 14.51 -9.64
C LEU A 76 -5.73 13.60 -10.88
N GLU A 77 -4.68 13.82 -11.65
CA GLU A 77 -4.38 13.04 -12.87
C GLU A 77 -3.03 12.34 -12.74
N GLY A 78 -2.85 11.31 -13.54
CA GLY A 78 -1.58 10.58 -13.60
C GLY A 78 -1.32 9.64 -12.43
N GLY A 79 -2.32 9.36 -11.61
CA GLY A 79 -2.23 8.29 -10.62
C GLY A 79 -1.87 6.96 -11.27
N LYS A 80 -0.96 6.20 -10.65
CA LYS A 80 -0.50 4.89 -11.13
C LYS A 80 -0.93 3.81 -10.16
N ASP A 81 -1.45 2.72 -10.70
CA ASP A 81 -1.76 1.52 -9.92
C ASP A 81 -0.54 0.59 -9.92
N TYR A 82 0.14 0.49 -8.81
CA TYR A 82 1.35 -0.33 -8.67
C TYR A 82 1.08 -1.84 -8.63
N GLY A 83 -0.16 -2.28 -8.68
CA GLY A 83 -0.55 -3.68 -8.68
C GLY A 83 -1.12 -4.18 -10.01
N GLY A 84 -1.26 -3.33 -11.02
CA GLY A 84 -1.95 -3.62 -12.27
C GLY A 84 -1.08 -4.12 -13.41
N THR A 85 -1.73 -4.46 -14.52
CA THR A 85 -1.05 -4.72 -15.79
C THR A 85 -0.59 -3.39 -16.37
N PHE A 86 0.70 -3.23 -16.51
CA PHE A 86 1.30 -1.97 -16.87
C PHE A 86 1.49 -1.86 -18.38
N THR A 87 1.01 -0.77 -18.95
CA THR A 87 1.47 -0.28 -20.25
C THR A 87 2.57 0.74 -20.00
N ALA A 88 3.69 0.63 -20.69
CA ALA A 88 4.82 1.54 -20.50
C ALA A 88 4.42 3.03 -20.75
N PRO A 89 4.98 4.02 -20.06
CA PRO A 89 6.01 3.90 -19.03
C PRO A 89 5.38 3.73 -17.65
N THR A 90 5.57 2.59 -17.08
CA THR A 90 5.09 2.28 -15.73
C THR A 90 6.26 2.28 -14.78
N TYR A 91 6.01 2.71 -13.58
CA TYR A 91 6.97 2.62 -12.49
C TYR A 91 6.53 1.49 -11.56
N PRO A 92 6.81 0.22 -11.92
CA PRO A 92 6.53 -0.86 -11.00
C PRO A 92 7.37 -0.62 -9.76
N THR A 93 6.76 -0.81 -8.60
CA THR A 93 7.50 -0.85 -7.35
C THR A 93 8.53 -1.96 -7.45
N THR A 94 9.80 -1.62 -7.37
CA THR A 94 10.87 -2.61 -7.45
C THR A 94 10.99 -3.37 -6.13
N LEU A 95 11.62 -4.54 -6.15
CA LEU A 95 11.93 -5.27 -4.92
C LEU A 95 12.79 -4.41 -3.98
N GLY A 96 13.68 -3.59 -4.52
CA GLY A 96 14.52 -2.66 -3.74
C GLY A 96 13.71 -1.63 -2.97
N ASP A 97 12.69 -1.05 -3.59
CA ASP A 97 11.80 -0.08 -2.95
C ASP A 97 11.01 -0.72 -1.80
N ILE A 98 10.49 -1.93 -2.03
CA ILE A 98 9.77 -2.69 -1.01
C ILE A 98 10.67 -3.05 0.16
N ILE A 99 11.90 -3.51 -0.11
CA ILE A 99 12.88 -3.84 0.92
C ILE A 99 13.25 -2.59 1.74
N SER A 100 13.38 -1.43 1.09
CA SER A 100 13.62 -0.16 1.78
C SER A 100 12.47 0.18 2.74
N GLY A 101 11.22 0.06 2.28
CA GLY A 101 10.05 0.26 3.14
C GLY A 101 9.99 -0.76 4.29
N TYR A 102 10.33 -2.02 4.04
CA TYR A 102 10.32 -3.04 5.09
C TYR A 102 11.43 -2.83 6.13
N ASN A 103 12.55 -2.18 5.77
CA ASN A 103 13.61 -1.88 6.72
C ASN A 103 13.14 -0.99 7.87
N GLU A 104 12.14 -0.13 7.66
CA GLU A 104 11.56 0.69 8.72
C GLU A 104 11.02 -0.18 9.87
N PHE A 105 10.44 -1.33 9.58
CA PHE A 105 9.94 -2.26 10.59
C PHE A 105 11.02 -2.98 11.41
N THR A 106 12.28 -2.76 11.15
CA THR A 106 13.38 -3.27 12.00
C THR A 106 13.44 -2.55 13.34
N ASN A 107 12.92 -1.34 13.43
CA ASN A 107 12.91 -0.55 14.66
C ASN A 107 11.70 -0.92 15.55
N ILE A 108 11.93 -1.77 16.54
CA ILE A 108 10.91 -2.26 17.46
C ILE A 108 10.25 -1.13 18.26
N ARG A 109 11.05 -0.12 18.63
CA ARG A 109 10.57 0.97 19.50
C ARG A 109 9.64 1.94 18.77
N GLU A 110 9.90 2.15 17.50
CA GLU A 110 9.14 3.07 16.68
C GLU A 110 7.88 2.40 16.10
N TYR A 111 8.01 1.12 15.70
CA TYR A 111 6.91 0.37 15.08
C TYR A 111 6.60 -0.90 15.88
N PRO A 112 5.76 -0.82 16.92
CA PRO A 112 5.31 -1.98 17.69
C PRO A 112 4.25 -2.74 16.90
N VAL A 113 4.66 -3.73 16.10
CA VAL A 113 3.78 -4.55 15.26
C VAL A 113 3.83 -6.01 15.69
N ASN A 114 2.69 -6.71 15.63
CA ASN A 114 2.58 -8.12 15.94
C ASN A 114 2.63 -9.02 14.70
N TYR A 115 2.22 -8.50 13.55
CA TYR A 115 2.17 -9.24 12.29
C TYR A 115 2.78 -8.43 11.16
N LEU A 116 3.65 -9.06 10.39
CA LEU A 116 4.20 -8.53 9.14
C LEU A 116 3.54 -9.29 7.99
N ILE A 117 2.71 -8.62 7.21
CA ILE A 117 1.93 -9.22 6.15
C ILE A 117 2.60 -8.94 4.81
N MET A 118 2.91 -9.98 4.06
CA MET A 118 3.59 -9.85 2.78
C MET A 118 2.73 -9.17 1.71
N GLY A 119 1.41 -9.40 1.74
CA GLY A 119 0.56 -9.00 0.62
C GLY A 119 0.80 -9.87 -0.62
N PRO A 120 0.51 -9.37 -1.83
CA PRO A 120 0.71 -10.12 -3.06
C PRO A 120 2.20 -10.39 -3.33
N GLY A 121 2.49 -11.49 -4.01
CA GLY A 121 3.82 -11.74 -4.57
C GLY A 121 4.20 -10.72 -5.63
N MET A 122 5.44 -10.77 -6.05
CA MET A 122 6.01 -9.92 -7.11
C MET A 122 5.78 -10.53 -8.51
N GLY A 123 6.29 -9.88 -9.54
CA GLY A 123 6.18 -10.33 -10.92
C GLY A 123 6.92 -11.63 -11.24
N SER A 124 8.04 -11.86 -10.58
CA SER A 124 8.81 -13.11 -10.69
C SER A 124 8.79 -13.90 -9.38
N ARG A 125 9.17 -15.19 -9.47
CA ARG A 125 9.32 -16.05 -8.31
C ARG A 125 10.47 -15.58 -7.44
N GLU A 126 11.59 -15.22 -8.05
CA GLU A 126 12.80 -14.78 -7.37
C GLU A 126 12.55 -13.53 -6.54
N GLU A 127 11.84 -12.55 -7.12
CA GLU A 127 11.44 -11.34 -6.40
C GLU A 127 10.46 -11.64 -5.26
N THR A 128 9.52 -12.56 -5.49
CA THR A 128 8.58 -13.02 -4.45
C THR A 128 9.32 -13.66 -3.29
N VAL A 129 10.30 -14.52 -3.59
CA VAL A 129 11.17 -15.16 -2.58
C VAL A 129 12.00 -14.12 -1.85
N GLY A 130 12.58 -13.17 -2.55
CA GLY A 130 13.34 -12.07 -1.94
C GLY A 130 12.49 -11.24 -0.99
N LYS A 131 11.27 -10.91 -1.39
CA LYS A 131 10.28 -10.19 -0.58
C LYS A 131 9.90 -10.95 0.69
N ALA A 132 9.59 -12.23 0.57
CA ALA A 132 9.23 -13.10 1.69
C ALA A 132 10.39 -13.26 2.67
N ASN A 133 11.58 -13.59 2.16
CA ASN A 133 12.76 -13.80 2.99
C ASN A 133 13.17 -12.53 3.75
N LYS A 134 12.93 -11.34 3.17
CA LYS A 134 13.15 -10.09 3.89
C LYS A 134 12.23 -9.95 5.11
N LEU A 135 10.94 -10.23 4.96
CA LEU A 135 10.00 -10.19 6.09
C LEU A 135 10.32 -11.24 7.15
N ILE A 136 10.66 -12.47 6.72
CA ILE A 136 11.07 -13.56 7.61
C ILE A 136 12.32 -13.14 8.40
N SER A 137 13.31 -12.53 7.74
CA SER A 137 14.52 -12.02 8.40
C SER A 137 14.20 -10.97 9.45
N ILE A 138 13.31 -10.02 9.15
CA ILE A 138 12.90 -8.98 10.11
C ILE A 138 12.20 -9.64 11.30
N ALA A 139 11.23 -10.52 11.10
CA ALA A 139 10.51 -11.19 12.17
C ALA A 139 11.45 -12.03 13.05
N SER A 140 12.38 -12.77 12.42
CA SER A 140 13.37 -13.61 13.12
C SER A 140 14.34 -12.81 13.96
N ASN A 141 14.71 -11.59 13.52
CA ASN A 141 15.59 -10.70 14.27
C ASN A 141 14.84 -10.01 15.41
N ARG A 142 13.62 -9.57 15.16
CA ARG A 142 12.78 -8.89 16.13
C ARG A 142 12.28 -9.81 17.25
N LYS A 143 11.79 -11.00 16.90
CA LYS A 143 11.22 -12.01 17.82
C LYS A 143 9.94 -11.58 18.57
N ASP A 144 9.37 -10.44 18.22
CA ASP A 144 8.16 -9.88 18.81
C ASP A 144 6.96 -9.87 17.82
N CYS A 145 7.20 -10.31 16.59
CA CYS A 145 6.19 -10.37 15.53
C CYS A 145 6.32 -11.63 14.68
N ILE A 146 5.28 -11.92 13.91
CA ILE A 146 5.20 -13.07 13.01
C ILE A 146 5.06 -12.56 11.58
N ALA A 147 5.88 -13.08 10.67
CA ALA A 147 5.74 -12.84 9.24
C ALA A 147 4.72 -13.81 8.63
N VAL A 148 3.72 -13.28 7.93
CA VAL A 148 2.75 -14.08 7.17
C VAL A 148 3.05 -13.89 5.69
N VAL A 149 3.55 -14.93 5.06
CA VAL A 149 4.05 -14.92 3.67
C VAL A 149 3.25 -15.91 2.82
N GLY A 150 3.31 -15.76 1.50
CA GLY A 150 2.59 -16.62 0.58
C GLY A 150 3.28 -16.73 -0.78
N PRO A 151 2.81 -17.62 -1.67
CA PRO A 151 3.37 -17.83 -2.98
C PRO A 151 3.08 -16.68 -3.94
N SER A 152 3.71 -16.73 -5.12
CA SER A 152 3.40 -15.83 -6.21
C SER A 152 1.98 -16.09 -6.74
N LYS A 153 1.35 -15.04 -7.27
CA LYS A 153 0.05 -15.17 -7.95
C LYS A 153 0.11 -16.15 -9.11
N SER A 154 1.20 -16.18 -9.85
CA SER A 154 1.43 -17.10 -10.98
C SER A 154 1.56 -18.57 -10.58
N ASP A 155 1.85 -18.87 -9.32
CA ASP A 155 1.91 -20.25 -8.83
C ASP A 155 0.51 -20.88 -8.74
N VAL A 156 -0.52 -20.05 -8.57
CA VAL A 156 -1.90 -20.49 -8.33
C VAL A 156 -2.83 -20.17 -9.50
N LEU A 157 -2.58 -19.06 -10.18
CA LEU A 157 -3.45 -18.49 -11.21
C LEU A 157 -2.73 -18.43 -12.55
N SER A 158 -3.44 -18.72 -13.63
CA SER A 158 -2.97 -18.53 -15.00
C SER A 158 -3.56 -17.27 -15.59
N GLY A 159 -2.85 -16.70 -16.57
CA GLY A 159 -3.27 -15.52 -17.32
C GLY A 159 -2.73 -14.21 -16.75
N SER A 160 -2.36 -13.35 -17.67
CA SER A 160 -2.01 -11.93 -17.43
C SER A 160 -3.24 -11.10 -17.78
N GLY A 161 -3.69 -10.26 -16.88
CA GLY A 161 -4.76 -9.31 -17.19
C GLY A 161 -5.91 -9.28 -16.19
N VAL A 162 -7.03 -8.77 -16.67
CA VAL A 162 -8.19 -8.37 -15.86
C VAL A 162 -8.93 -9.55 -15.22
N ALA A 163 -8.78 -10.76 -15.75
CA ALA A 163 -9.49 -11.95 -15.28
C ALA A 163 -8.57 -13.18 -15.23
N PRO A 164 -7.60 -13.24 -14.29
CA PRO A 164 -6.86 -14.47 -14.09
C PRO A 164 -7.80 -15.59 -13.67
N VAL A 165 -7.50 -16.82 -14.09
CA VAL A 165 -8.26 -18.01 -13.73
C VAL A 165 -7.35 -18.95 -12.94
N PRO A 166 -7.90 -19.73 -12.00
CA PRO A 166 -7.12 -20.77 -11.33
C PRO A 166 -6.51 -21.73 -12.35
N LEU A 167 -5.30 -22.20 -12.07
CA LEU A 167 -4.71 -23.30 -12.83
C LEU A 167 -5.63 -24.51 -12.72
N VAL A 168 -5.87 -25.16 -13.86
CA VAL A 168 -6.85 -26.27 -13.95
C VAL A 168 -6.37 -27.50 -13.17
N ASN A 169 -5.06 -27.69 -13.09
CA ASN A 169 -4.46 -28.85 -12.43
C ASN A 169 -3.97 -28.47 -11.02
N SER A 170 -4.59 -29.09 -10.02
CA SER A 170 -4.20 -28.92 -8.60
C SER A 170 -2.78 -29.36 -8.29
N ASP A 171 -2.28 -30.41 -8.99
CA ASP A 171 -0.92 -30.92 -8.80
C ASP A 171 0.11 -29.89 -9.32
N THR A 172 -0.22 -29.22 -10.41
CA THR A 172 0.60 -28.12 -10.94
C THR A 172 0.61 -26.95 -9.96
N GLN A 173 -0.52 -26.57 -9.38
CA GLN A 173 -0.58 -25.54 -8.35
C GLN A 173 0.28 -25.93 -7.15
N THR A 174 0.12 -27.14 -6.65
CA THR A 174 0.90 -27.66 -5.53
C THR A 174 2.40 -27.63 -5.82
N SER A 175 2.81 -28.13 -6.98
CA SER A 175 4.22 -28.15 -7.39
C SER A 175 4.81 -26.75 -7.49
N ASN A 176 4.06 -25.79 -8.05
CA ASN A 176 4.49 -24.40 -8.16
C ASN A 176 4.63 -23.72 -6.78
N ILE A 177 3.64 -23.92 -5.92
CA ILE A 177 3.65 -23.39 -4.55
C ILE A 177 4.86 -23.94 -3.79
N LEU A 178 5.09 -25.26 -3.85
CA LEU A 178 6.25 -25.89 -3.22
C LEU A 178 7.56 -25.36 -3.78
N ALA A 179 7.65 -25.19 -5.11
CA ALA A 179 8.85 -24.65 -5.74
C ALA A 179 9.19 -23.22 -5.29
N THR A 180 8.19 -22.44 -4.92
CA THR A 180 8.38 -21.09 -4.35
C THR A 180 8.67 -21.16 -2.85
N CYS A 181 7.84 -21.85 -2.08
CA CYS A 181 7.91 -21.89 -0.63
C CYS A 181 9.16 -22.61 -0.09
N ASN A 182 9.66 -23.62 -0.81
CA ASN A 182 10.91 -24.31 -0.45
C ASN A 182 12.16 -23.42 -0.51
N GLN A 183 12.06 -22.25 -1.14
CA GLN A 183 13.14 -21.25 -1.18
C GLN A 183 13.05 -20.24 -0.04
N TYR A 184 12.00 -20.32 0.79
CA TYR A 184 11.88 -19.45 1.96
C TYR A 184 12.80 -19.93 3.08
N THR A 185 13.36 -18.94 3.78
CA THR A 185 14.18 -19.21 4.96
C THR A 185 13.31 -19.82 6.06
N SER A 186 13.67 -20.99 6.53
CA SER A 186 12.98 -21.63 7.65
C SER A 186 13.09 -20.80 8.93
N SER A 187 11.96 -20.54 9.58
CA SER A 187 11.91 -19.76 10.80
C SER A 187 10.66 -20.10 11.60
N SER A 188 10.78 -20.16 12.92
CA SER A 188 9.63 -20.25 13.83
C SER A 188 8.82 -18.96 13.94
N TYR A 189 9.30 -17.87 13.35
CA TYR A 189 8.62 -16.56 13.30
C TYR A 189 7.96 -16.30 11.95
N ALA A 190 7.70 -17.33 11.17
CA ALA A 190 7.03 -17.20 9.88
C ALA A 190 5.94 -18.27 9.70
N VAL A 191 4.86 -17.84 9.08
CA VAL A 191 3.72 -18.68 8.67
C VAL A 191 3.56 -18.55 7.17
N ILE A 192 3.43 -19.68 6.48
CA ILE A 192 3.20 -19.72 5.03
C ILE A 192 1.72 -19.95 4.77
N ASP A 193 1.12 -19.05 4.01
CA ASP A 193 -0.22 -19.17 3.45
C ASP A 193 -0.12 -19.49 1.96
N SER A 194 -0.88 -20.49 1.50
CA SER A 194 -0.84 -20.94 0.11
C SER A 194 -1.96 -20.38 -0.76
N GLY A 195 -2.88 -19.59 -0.20
CA GLY A 195 -4.17 -19.32 -0.81
C GLY A 195 -4.28 -18.00 -1.55
N TYR A 196 -5.22 -17.99 -2.49
CA TYR A 196 -5.79 -16.78 -3.09
C TYR A 196 -7.30 -16.88 -3.06
N LYS A 197 -7.98 -15.81 -2.62
CA LYS A 197 -9.42 -15.71 -2.63
C LYS A 197 -9.92 -14.79 -3.74
N TYR A 198 -11.08 -15.13 -4.31
CA TYR A 198 -11.79 -14.32 -5.28
C TYR A 198 -12.80 -13.44 -4.56
N ILE A 199 -12.69 -12.15 -4.72
CA ILE A 199 -13.55 -11.16 -4.07
C ILE A 199 -14.17 -10.21 -5.11
N PHE A 200 -15.28 -9.60 -4.74
CA PHE A 200 -15.82 -8.45 -5.46
C PHE A 200 -15.26 -7.15 -4.87
N ASP A 201 -14.48 -6.45 -5.67
CA ASP A 201 -13.97 -5.12 -5.33
C ASP A 201 -15.04 -4.07 -5.71
N ARG A 202 -15.82 -3.67 -4.73
CA ARG A 202 -16.93 -2.72 -4.90
C ARG A 202 -16.48 -1.33 -5.33
N PHE A 203 -15.24 -0.93 -5.02
CA PHE A 203 -14.73 0.40 -5.36
C PHE A 203 -14.40 0.51 -6.84
N ASN A 204 -13.87 -0.56 -7.42
CA ASN A 204 -13.55 -0.65 -8.84
C ASN A 204 -14.60 -1.41 -9.66
N ASN A 205 -15.70 -1.84 -9.03
CA ASN A 205 -16.80 -2.60 -9.64
C ASN A 205 -16.29 -3.81 -10.46
N LYS A 206 -15.37 -4.56 -9.90
CA LYS A 206 -14.77 -5.74 -10.57
C LYS A 206 -14.38 -6.82 -9.59
N PHE A 207 -14.39 -8.04 -10.09
CA PHE A 207 -13.86 -9.17 -9.34
C PHE A 207 -12.34 -9.27 -9.48
N ARG A 208 -11.66 -9.65 -8.41
CA ARG A 208 -10.22 -9.88 -8.42
C ARG A 208 -9.79 -10.96 -7.43
N TYR A 209 -8.66 -11.57 -7.71
CA TYR A 209 -7.98 -12.45 -6.78
C TYR A 209 -7.00 -11.67 -5.91
N ILE A 210 -7.09 -11.90 -4.60
CA ILE A 210 -6.16 -11.35 -3.62
C ILE A 210 -5.58 -12.49 -2.77
N PRO A 211 -4.34 -12.34 -2.26
CA PRO A 211 -3.75 -13.35 -1.40
C PRO A 211 -4.48 -13.41 -0.05
N THR A 212 -4.50 -14.59 0.56
CA THR A 212 -5.16 -14.84 1.85
C THR A 212 -4.27 -14.61 3.07
N ASN A 213 -3.02 -14.18 2.88
CA ASN A 213 -2.10 -13.94 3.99
C ASN A 213 -2.59 -12.86 4.98
N SER A 214 -3.32 -11.86 4.51
CA SER A 214 -3.99 -10.89 5.38
C SER A 214 -5.15 -11.50 6.19
N ASP A 215 -5.87 -12.45 5.61
CA ASP A 215 -6.93 -13.18 6.30
C ASP A 215 -6.35 -14.07 7.39
N VAL A 216 -5.24 -14.75 7.11
CA VAL A 216 -4.52 -15.57 8.10
C VAL A 216 -4.04 -14.72 9.27
N ALA A 217 -3.43 -13.58 9.01
CA ALA A 217 -3.03 -12.63 10.05
C ALA A 217 -4.24 -12.15 10.87
N GLY A 218 -5.36 -11.83 10.21
CA GLY A 218 -6.61 -11.45 10.86
C GLY A 218 -7.22 -12.56 11.71
N MET A 219 -7.16 -13.81 11.26
CA MET A 219 -7.59 -14.98 12.04
C MET A 219 -6.71 -15.20 13.27
N MET A 220 -5.39 -15.05 13.14
CA MET A 220 -4.45 -15.13 14.26
C MET A 220 -4.74 -14.03 15.28
N ALA A 221 -4.92 -12.78 14.84
CA ALA A 221 -5.24 -11.66 15.71
C ALA A 221 -6.57 -11.89 16.46
N ARG A 222 -7.63 -12.31 15.76
CA ARG A 222 -8.92 -12.62 16.37
C ARG A 222 -8.82 -13.76 17.38
N THR A 223 -8.04 -14.78 17.07
CA THR A 223 -7.82 -15.91 17.99
C THR A 223 -7.07 -15.44 19.25
N SER A 224 -6.07 -14.58 19.11
CA SER A 224 -5.34 -13.99 20.24
C SER A 224 -6.22 -13.13 21.14
N GLN A 225 -7.23 -12.43 20.58
CA GLN A 225 -8.15 -11.60 21.33
C GLN A 225 -9.20 -12.42 22.11
N ASN A 226 -9.67 -13.52 21.52
CA ASN A 226 -10.77 -14.32 22.06
C ASN A 226 -10.30 -15.55 22.86
N SER A 227 -9.03 -15.90 22.74
CA SER A 227 -8.42 -17.08 23.36
C SER A 227 -6.96 -16.77 23.69
N PHE A 228 -6.11 -17.81 23.57
CA PHE A 228 -4.68 -17.65 23.80
C PHE A 228 -3.91 -17.46 22.49
N PRO A 229 -2.82 -16.67 22.47
CA PRO A 229 -2.03 -16.40 21.28
C PRO A 229 -1.44 -17.64 20.59
N TRP A 230 -1.23 -18.71 21.34
CA TRP A 230 -0.68 -19.98 20.82
C TRP A 230 -1.74 -20.94 20.28
N PHE A 231 -3.03 -20.59 20.35
CA PHE A 231 -4.05 -21.42 19.75
C PHE A 231 -4.02 -21.28 18.22
N SER A 232 -4.15 -22.42 17.53
CA SER A 232 -4.27 -22.42 16.09
C SER A 232 -5.50 -21.63 15.64
N PRO A 233 -5.38 -20.73 14.66
CA PRO A 233 -6.50 -20.03 14.08
C PRO A 233 -7.35 -20.93 13.15
N ALA A 234 -6.95 -22.17 12.95
CA ALA A 234 -7.66 -23.12 12.11
C ALA A 234 -8.94 -23.66 12.77
N GLY A 235 -9.80 -24.24 11.96
CA GLY A 235 -11.05 -24.87 12.38
C GLY A 235 -12.31 -24.11 11.95
N ALA A 236 -13.47 -24.75 12.10
CA ALA A 236 -14.75 -24.26 11.59
C ALA A 236 -15.14 -22.88 12.19
N ASP A 237 -14.82 -22.65 13.47
CA ASP A 237 -15.21 -21.41 14.14
C ASP A 237 -14.18 -20.30 14.00
N ARG A 238 -12.88 -20.63 13.99
CA ARG A 238 -11.80 -19.65 14.02
C ARG A 238 -11.21 -19.37 12.64
N GLY A 239 -11.20 -20.38 11.75
CA GLY A 239 -10.58 -20.34 10.43
C GLY A 239 -11.49 -19.83 9.31
N VAL A 240 -12.45 -18.96 9.62
CA VAL A 240 -13.37 -18.42 8.61
C VAL A 240 -12.71 -17.31 7.78
N VAL A 241 -12.62 -17.54 6.48
CA VAL A 241 -12.19 -16.52 5.50
C VAL A 241 -13.42 -15.69 5.07
N ASN A 242 -13.44 -14.44 5.44
CA ASN A 242 -14.55 -13.54 5.15
C ASN A 242 -14.48 -12.98 3.72
N ASN A 243 -15.65 -12.62 3.17
CA ASN A 243 -15.80 -11.96 1.87
C ASN A 243 -15.15 -12.72 0.70
N ALA A 244 -15.07 -14.03 0.77
CA ALA A 244 -14.60 -14.87 -0.32
C ALA A 244 -15.79 -15.40 -1.13
N VAL A 245 -15.84 -15.12 -2.43
CA VAL A 245 -16.78 -15.76 -3.36
C VAL A 245 -16.34 -17.19 -3.66
N LYS A 246 -15.03 -17.37 -3.82
CA LYS A 246 -14.38 -18.68 -3.96
C LYS A 246 -12.90 -18.59 -3.61
N LEU A 247 -12.30 -19.72 -3.35
CA LEU A 247 -10.85 -19.85 -3.17
C LEU A 247 -10.25 -20.44 -4.45
N ALA A 248 -9.09 -19.93 -4.87
CA ALA A 248 -8.39 -20.42 -6.06
C ALA A 248 -7.65 -21.71 -5.76
N TYR A 249 -7.06 -21.79 -4.59
CA TYR A 249 -6.40 -22.95 -4.05
C TYR A 249 -6.56 -22.91 -2.53
N LEU A 250 -6.92 -24.03 -1.98
CA LEU A 250 -6.97 -24.25 -0.55
C LEU A 250 -6.25 -25.55 -0.26
N SER A 251 -5.00 -25.46 0.10
CA SER A 251 -4.32 -26.55 0.78
C SER A 251 -4.35 -26.26 2.27
N LEU A 252 -4.87 -27.20 3.04
CA LEU A 252 -4.63 -27.25 4.46
C LEU A 252 -3.18 -27.74 4.64
N ILE A 253 -2.23 -26.85 4.46
CA ILE A 253 -0.88 -27.12 4.90
C ILE A 253 -0.96 -27.06 6.41
N HIS A 254 -0.91 -28.20 7.03
CA HIS A 254 -0.70 -28.27 8.47
C HIS A 254 0.67 -27.65 8.77
N ILE A 255 0.64 -26.59 9.52
CA ILE A 255 1.80 -25.96 10.12
C ILE A 255 2.12 -26.74 11.39
#